data_28a8ce6dfbb20a245c32af333b926d12
#
_entry.id   28a8ce6dfbb20a245c32af333b926d12
#
_cell.length_a   1.000
_cell.length_b   1.000
_cell.length_c   1.000
_cell.angle_alpha   90.00
_cell.angle_beta   90.00
_cell.angle_gamma   90.00
#
_symmetry.space_group_name_H-M   'P 1'
#
loop_
_entity.id
_entity.type
_entity.pdbx_description
1 polymer ?
#
loop_
_entity_poly.entity_id
_entity_poly.type
_entity_poly.pdbx_seq_one_letter_code
_entity_poly.pdbx_strand_id
1 'polypeptide(L)'
;AQLRERIYYIGSRAALDIDVMGYEAASALLADEIIVDESDLFGLTTDKLMRSEFFTKKDGSAGKNIEKLIAALEEAKSRPLWRVIVALSIRHVGPTAAQALANTFGDMHAIAKANAQELADIDGVGETIAQSIIEWFAVAVCRVKIY
;
A
#
# COMPACT_ATOMS: atom_id res chain seq x y z
N ALA A 1 11.79 -11.37 1.41
CA ALA A 1 12.37 -10.34 2.28
C ALA A 1 11.94 -8.93 1.86
N GLN A 2 12.13 -8.57 0.60
CA GLN A 2 11.73 -7.24 0.11
C GLN A 2 10.22 -7.00 0.19
N LEU A 3 9.42 -8.02 -0.10
CA LEU A 3 7.97 -7.90 -0.02
C LEU A 3 7.51 -7.64 1.41
N ARG A 4 8.11 -8.32 2.39
CA ARG A 4 7.82 -8.08 3.81
C ARG A 4 8.11 -6.64 4.22
N GLU A 5 9.23 -6.11 3.78
CA GLU A 5 9.60 -4.71 4.05
C GLU A 5 8.61 -3.73 3.43
N ARG A 6 8.16 -4.00 2.20
CA ARG A 6 7.16 -3.15 1.54
C ARG A 6 5.82 -3.17 2.27
N ILE A 7 5.37 -4.34 2.71
CA ILE A 7 4.12 -4.48 3.46
C ILE A 7 4.23 -3.76 4.80
N TYR A 8 5.36 -3.93 5.50
CA TYR A 8 5.61 -3.21 6.74
C TYR A 8 5.55 -1.70 6.52
N TYR A 9 6.17 -1.21 5.46
CA TYR A 9 6.18 0.22 5.15
C TYR A 9 4.78 0.75 4.83
N ILE A 10 3.99 0.00 4.07
CA ILE A 10 2.59 0.38 3.76
C ILE A 10 1.81 0.62 5.04
N GLY A 11 2.01 -0.20 6.05
CA GLY A 11 1.33 -0.08 7.34
C GLY A 11 1.93 0.96 8.27
N SER A 12 3.05 1.59 7.92
CA SER A 12 3.72 2.55 8.78
C SER A 12 2.98 3.88 8.87
N ARG A 13 3.31 4.67 9.89
CA ARG A 13 2.73 6.01 10.07
C ARG A 13 3.06 6.95 8.92
N ALA A 14 4.19 6.74 8.25
CA ALA A 14 4.58 7.55 7.10
C ALA A 14 3.72 7.30 5.88
N ALA A 15 3.08 6.14 5.78
CA ALA A 15 2.24 5.75 4.65
C ALA A 15 0.76 5.68 5.05
N LEU A 16 0.17 4.51 5.15
CA LEU A 16 -1.27 4.35 5.41
C LEU A 16 -1.63 4.24 6.90
N ASP A 17 -0.63 4.16 7.77
CA ASP A 17 -0.82 4.09 9.23
C ASP A 17 -1.86 3.01 9.61
N ILE A 18 -1.58 1.78 9.21
CA ILE A 18 -2.45 0.63 9.52
C ILE A 18 -2.01 0.05 10.85
N ASP A 19 -2.83 0.28 11.88
CA ASP A 19 -2.58 -0.26 13.21
C ASP A 19 -2.54 -1.80 13.15
N VAL A 20 -1.72 -2.42 13.99
CA VAL A 20 -1.50 -3.88 14.03
C VAL A 20 -0.64 -4.42 12.88
N MET A 21 -0.42 -3.66 11.80
CA MET A 21 0.45 -4.10 10.71
C MET A 21 1.92 -3.84 11.03
N GLY A 22 2.44 -4.54 12.04
CA GLY A 22 3.86 -4.52 12.36
C GLY A 22 4.63 -5.56 11.55
N TYR A 23 5.93 -5.66 11.82
CA TYR A 23 6.81 -6.57 11.12
C TYR A 23 6.41 -8.04 11.27
N GLU A 24 5.99 -8.41 12.49
CA GLU A 24 5.56 -9.78 12.78
C GLU A 24 4.27 -10.16 12.05
N ALA A 25 3.32 -9.22 11.99
CA ALA A 25 2.08 -9.44 11.26
C ALA A 25 2.35 -9.61 9.76
N ALA A 26 3.18 -8.77 9.18
CA ALA A 26 3.58 -8.88 7.78
C ALA A 26 4.25 -10.22 7.49
N SER A 27 5.17 -10.65 8.37
CA SER A 27 5.85 -11.93 8.24
C SER A 27 4.88 -13.11 8.30
N ALA A 28 3.92 -13.06 9.24
CA ALA A 28 2.92 -14.12 9.40
C ALA A 28 2.03 -14.24 8.17
N LEU A 29 1.56 -13.11 7.64
CA LEU A 29 0.70 -13.10 6.45
C LEU A 29 1.39 -13.71 5.24
N LEU A 30 2.67 -13.44 5.06
CA LEU A 30 3.44 -13.99 3.96
C LEU A 30 3.79 -15.46 4.18
N ALA A 31 4.21 -15.83 5.40
CA ALA A 31 4.61 -17.20 5.73
C ALA A 31 3.45 -18.19 5.61
N ASP A 32 2.25 -17.74 6.01
CA ASP A 32 1.04 -18.56 5.96
C ASP A 32 0.33 -18.47 4.61
N GLU A 33 0.95 -17.82 3.63
CA GLU A 33 0.42 -17.65 2.27
C GLU A 33 -0.97 -17.02 2.21
N ILE A 34 -1.31 -16.22 3.23
CA ILE A 34 -2.59 -15.47 3.26
C ILE A 34 -2.57 -14.36 2.25
N ILE A 35 -1.41 -13.73 2.07
CA ILE A 35 -1.17 -12.76 1.00
C ILE A 35 0.04 -13.21 0.18
N VAL A 36 0.03 -12.86 -1.09
CA VAL A 36 1.11 -13.16 -2.03
C VAL A 36 1.87 -11.88 -2.38
N ASP A 37 1.14 -10.77 -2.46
CA ASP A 37 1.72 -9.46 -2.72
C ASP A 37 0.92 -8.35 -2.01
N GLU A 38 1.33 -7.11 -2.22
CA GLU A 38 0.75 -5.94 -1.56
C GLU A 38 -0.73 -5.74 -1.89
N SER A 39 -1.16 -6.14 -3.07
CA SER A 39 -2.56 -5.94 -3.50
C SER A 39 -3.54 -6.77 -2.68
N ASP A 40 -3.08 -7.87 -2.11
CA ASP A 40 -3.93 -8.76 -1.31
C ASP A 40 -4.31 -8.17 0.05
N LEU A 41 -3.58 -7.15 0.52
CA LEU A 41 -3.84 -6.53 1.82
C LEU A 41 -5.27 -6.02 1.95
N PHE A 42 -5.77 -5.36 0.91
CA PHE A 42 -7.09 -4.73 0.96
C PHE A 42 -8.23 -5.72 0.71
N GLY A 43 -7.90 -6.94 0.34
CA GLY A 43 -8.87 -8.02 0.21
C GLY A 43 -8.93 -8.95 1.42
N LEU A 44 -8.23 -8.64 2.51
CA LEU A 44 -8.22 -9.47 3.70
C LEU A 44 -9.59 -9.51 4.37
N THR A 45 -9.98 -10.69 4.81
CA THR A 45 -11.22 -10.94 5.54
C THR A 45 -10.91 -11.68 6.84
N THR A 46 -11.88 -11.71 7.74
CA THR A 46 -11.75 -12.47 8.98
C THR A 46 -11.42 -13.95 8.69
N ASP A 47 -12.12 -14.55 7.72
CA ASP A 47 -11.90 -15.96 7.36
C ASP A 47 -10.47 -16.21 6.90
N LYS A 48 -9.91 -15.31 6.11
CA LYS A 48 -8.53 -15.44 5.64
C LYS A 48 -7.54 -15.32 6.79
N LEU A 49 -7.75 -14.37 7.70
CA LEU A 49 -6.88 -14.16 8.85
C LEU A 49 -6.95 -15.31 9.85
N MET A 50 -8.09 -15.98 9.94
CA MET A 50 -8.27 -17.15 10.81
C MET A 50 -7.38 -18.33 10.41
N ARG A 51 -6.80 -18.33 9.23
CA ARG A 51 -5.86 -19.35 8.77
C ARG A 51 -4.48 -19.22 9.40
N SER A 52 -4.19 -18.07 10.02
CA SER A 52 -2.89 -17.82 10.65
C SER A 52 -2.96 -17.97 12.15
N GLU A 53 -2.04 -18.77 12.71
CA GLU A 53 -1.91 -18.90 14.16
C GLU A 53 -1.58 -17.58 14.85
N PHE A 54 -0.93 -16.67 14.15
CA PHE A 54 -0.60 -15.35 14.68
C PHE A 54 -1.86 -14.54 15.03
N PHE A 55 -2.94 -14.73 14.28
CA PHE A 55 -4.18 -13.99 14.46
C PHE A 55 -5.25 -14.75 15.21
N THR A 56 -5.01 -16.01 15.57
CA THR A 56 -5.99 -16.83 16.31
C THR A 56 -5.54 -17.07 17.74
N LYS A 57 -6.51 -17.37 18.61
CA LYS A 57 -6.24 -17.81 19.99
C LYS A 57 -5.91 -19.29 19.99
N LYS A 58 -5.41 -19.78 21.14
CA LYS A 58 -5.06 -21.21 21.32
C LYS A 58 -6.24 -22.16 21.09
N ASP A 59 -7.47 -21.71 21.33
CA ASP A 59 -8.69 -22.50 21.12
C ASP A 59 -9.20 -22.45 19.68
N GLY A 60 -8.48 -21.77 18.78
CA GLY A 60 -8.86 -21.63 17.38
C GLY A 60 -9.82 -20.48 17.08
N SER A 61 -10.26 -19.74 18.08
CA SER A 61 -11.16 -18.60 17.87
C SER A 61 -10.38 -17.36 17.40
N ALA A 62 -11.12 -16.37 16.87
CA ALA A 62 -10.53 -15.12 16.38
C ALA A 62 -9.88 -14.33 17.52
N GLY A 63 -8.62 -13.92 17.32
CA GLY A 63 -7.92 -13.03 18.23
C GLY A 63 -8.40 -11.59 18.07
N LYS A 64 -8.11 -10.76 19.07
CA LYS A 64 -8.46 -9.33 19.03
C LYS A 64 -7.82 -8.59 17.86
N ASN A 65 -6.64 -9.05 17.42
CA ASN A 65 -5.90 -8.41 16.35
C ASN A 65 -6.60 -8.52 14.99
N ILE A 66 -7.44 -9.52 14.78
CA ILE A 66 -8.20 -9.68 13.53
C ILE A 66 -9.15 -8.49 13.36
N GLU A 67 -9.96 -8.20 14.37
CA GLU A 67 -10.91 -7.08 14.31
C GLU A 67 -10.20 -5.75 14.16
N LYS A 68 -9.11 -5.55 14.90
CA LYS A 68 -8.32 -4.33 14.82
C LYS A 68 -7.71 -4.14 13.43
N LEU A 69 -7.19 -5.21 12.85
CA LEU A 69 -6.57 -5.13 11.52
C LEU A 69 -7.61 -4.84 10.44
N ILE A 70 -8.76 -5.52 10.48
CA ILE A 70 -9.83 -5.29 9.50
C ILE A 70 -10.34 -3.85 9.60
N ALA A 71 -10.58 -3.36 10.82
CA ALA A 71 -11.02 -1.98 11.03
C ALA A 71 -9.98 -0.98 10.54
N ALA A 72 -8.69 -1.23 10.81
CA ALA A 72 -7.60 -0.36 10.38
C ALA A 72 -7.46 -0.35 8.85
N LEU A 73 -7.66 -1.48 8.18
CA LEU A 73 -7.63 -1.55 6.72
C LEU A 73 -8.79 -0.76 6.09
N GLU A 74 -9.98 -0.85 6.68
CA GLU A 74 -11.12 -0.06 6.21
C GLU A 74 -10.87 1.43 6.39
N GLU A 75 -10.32 1.83 7.52
CA GLU A 75 -9.94 3.22 7.76
C GLU A 75 -8.86 3.68 6.78
N ALA A 76 -7.88 2.81 6.48
CA ALA A 76 -6.79 3.13 5.55
C ALA A 76 -7.31 3.42 4.14
N LYS A 77 -8.40 2.79 3.72
CA LYS A 77 -9.02 3.05 2.41
C LYS A 77 -9.52 4.48 2.26
N SER A 78 -9.76 5.17 3.37
CA SER A 78 -10.22 6.56 3.37
C SER A 78 -9.07 7.57 3.50
N ARG A 79 -7.83 7.12 3.59
CA ARG A 79 -6.68 8.02 3.66
C ARG A 79 -6.57 8.87 2.40
N PRO A 80 -6.01 10.10 2.51
CA PRO A 80 -5.81 10.95 1.34
C PRO A 80 -4.99 10.25 0.25
N LEU A 81 -5.28 10.56 -1.00
CA LEU A 81 -4.61 9.96 -2.15
C LEU A 81 -3.08 10.06 -2.05
N TRP A 82 -2.54 11.19 -1.57
CA TRP A 82 -1.08 11.35 -1.49
C TRP A 82 -0.44 10.31 -0.56
N ARG A 83 -1.14 9.88 0.48
CA ARG A 83 -0.62 8.85 1.38
C ARG A 83 -0.59 7.48 0.70
N VAL A 84 -1.56 7.19 -0.13
CA VAL A 84 -1.56 5.97 -0.95
C VAL A 84 -0.37 5.98 -1.90
N ILE A 85 -0.11 7.11 -2.53
CA ILE A 85 1.04 7.26 -3.43
C ILE A 85 2.36 7.03 -2.69
N VAL A 86 2.51 7.60 -1.49
CA VAL A 86 3.70 7.36 -0.65
C VAL A 86 3.84 5.87 -0.33
N ALA A 87 2.73 5.20 0.00
CA ALA A 87 2.73 3.78 0.34
C ALA A 87 3.22 2.88 -0.81
N LEU A 88 3.06 3.32 -2.05
CA LEU A 88 3.53 2.56 -3.22
C LEU A 88 5.06 2.52 -3.33
N SER A 89 5.76 3.36 -2.59
CA SER A 89 7.23 3.40 -2.58
C SER A 89 7.86 3.60 -3.96
N ILE A 90 7.24 4.45 -4.76
CA ILE A 90 7.79 4.80 -6.07
C ILE A 90 9.10 5.56 -5.86
N ARG A 91 10.15 5.13 -6.57
CA ARG A 91 11.47 5.73 -6.42
C ARG A 91 11.42 7.24 -6.65
N HIS A 92 12.05 8.01 -5.77
CA HIS A 92 12.11 9.47 -5.77
C HIS A 92 10.79 10.19 -5.42
N VAL A 93 9.69 9.46 -5.21
CA VAL A 93 8.40 10.04 -4.84
C VAL A 93 8.23 10.03 -3.32
N GLY A 94 8.49 11.18 -2.70
CA GLY A 94 8.23 11.39 -1.27
C GLY A 94 6.91 12.12 -1.04
N PRO A 95 6.64 12.55 0.22
CA PRO A 95 5.38 13.24 0.54
C PRO A 95 5.11 14.49 -0.31
N THR A 96 6.13 15.28 -0.60
CA THR A 96 5.96 16.52 -1.38
C THR A 96 5.50 16.23 -2.82
N ALA A 97 6.19 15.31 -3.50
CA ALA A 97 5.81 14.91 -4.85
C ALA A 97 4.45 14.22 -4.87
N ALA A 98 4.19 13.37 -3.88
CA ALA A 98 2.90 12.67 -3.76
C ALA A 98 1.73 13.65 -3.60
N GLN A 99 1.91 14.69 -2.78
CA GLN A 99 0.89 15.72 -2.60
C GLN A 99 0.66 16.51 -3.89
N ALA A 100 1.73 16.85 -4.61
CA ALA A 100 1.63 17.55 -5.88
C ALA A 100 0.87 16.71 -6.92
N LEU A 101 1.15 15.42 -6.99
CA LEU A 101 0.44 14.50 -7.89
C LEU A 101 -1.05 14.38 -7.53
N ALA A 102 -1.35 14.23 -6.25
CA ALA A 102 -2.72 14.11 -5.79
C ALA A 102 -3.53 15.38 -6.06
N ASN A 103 -2.93 16.54 -5.86
CA ASN A 103 -3.59 17.84 -6.10
C ASN A 103 -3.85 18.08 -7.59
N THR A 104 -2.94 17.60 -8.46
CA THR A 104 -3.05 17.84 -9.90
C THR A 104 -4.02 16.87 -10.56
N PHE A 105 -3.96 15.59 -10.22
CA PHE A 105 -4.72 14.55 -10.91
C PHE A 105 -6.00 14.14 -10.17
N GLY A 106 -6.00 14.16 -8.86
CA GLY A 106 -7.17 13.82 -8.05
C GLY A 106 -7.45 12.33 -7.87
N ASP A 107 -6.99 11.45 -8.77
CA ASP A 107 -7.16 10.01 -8.62
C ASP A 107 -5.99 9.23 -9.23
N MET A 108 -5.90 7.97 -8.83
CA MET A 108 -4.78 7.11 -9.22
C MET A 108 -4.81 6.73 -10.71
N HIS A 109 -5.99 6.57 -11.29
CA HIS A 109 -6.13 6.26 -12.72
C HIS A 109 -5.57 7.36 -13.60
N ALA A 110 -5.84 8.62 -13.22
CA ALA A 110 -5.33 9.76 -13.96
C ALA A 110 -3.81 9.82 -13.93
N ILE A 111 -3.21 9.50 -12.76
CA ILE A 111 -1.75 9.45 -12.62
C ILE A 111 -1.18 8.33 -13.51
N ALA A 112 -1.80 7.15 -13.48
CA ALA A 112 -1.34 6.01 -14.26
C ALA A 112 -1.39 6.25 -15.77
N LYS A 113 -2.32 7.07 -16.23
CA LYS A 113 -2.51 7.39 -17.66
C LYS A 113 -1.70 8.60 -18.11
N ALA A 114 -1.14 9.38 -17.19
CA ALA A 114 -0.38 10.58 -17.52
C ALA A 114 0.89 10.24 -18.30
N ASN A 115 1.25 11.11 -19.23
CA ASN A 115 2.52 10.95 -19.97
C ASN A 115 3.65 11.67 -19.22
N ALA A 116 4.88 11.45 -19.69
CA ALA A 116 6.10 12.00 -19.07
C ALA A 116 6.06 13.53 -18.97
N GLN A 117 5.56 14.20 -20.02
CA GLN A 117 5.51 15.65 -20.06
C GLN A 117 4.51 16.22 -19.03
N GLU A 118 3.33 15.61 -18.97
CA GLU A 118 2.31 16.02 -17.99
C GLU A 118 2.82 15.91 -16.56
N LEU A 119 3.54 14.83 -16.26
CA LEU A 119 4.11 14.62 -14.94
C LEU A 119 5.27 15.58 -14.65
N ALA A 120 6.17 15.75 -15.64
CA ALA A 120 7.35 16.60 -15.48
C ALA A 120 7.00 18.09 -15.28
N ASP A 121 5.88 18.54 -15.84
CA ASP A 121 5.44 19.94 -15.74
C ASP A 121 4.88 20.27 -14.36
N ILE A 122 4.64 19.31 -13.50
CA ILE A 122 4.14 19.55 -12.14
C ILE A 122 5.28 20.06 -11.25
N ASP A 123 5.05 21.19 -10.57
CA ASP A 123 5.99 21.69 -9.58
C ASP A 123 6.22 20.65 -8.47
N GLY A 124 7.47 20.34 -8.22
CA GLY A 124 7.83 19.35 -7.21
C GLY A 124 8.01 17.93 -7.76
N VAL A 125 7.70 17.70 -9.02
CA VAL A 125 7.89 16.39 -9.66
C VAL A 125 9.14 16.40 -10.55
N GLY A 126 9.14 17.13 -11.66
CA GLY A 126 10.28 17.19 -12.57
C GLY A 126 10.48 15.90 -13.38
N GLU A 127 11.48 15.95 -14.27
CA GLU A 127 11.72 14.85 -15.24
C GLU A 127 12.14 13.52 -14.59
N THR A 128 13.03 13.58 -13.59
CA THR A 128 13.54 12.37 -12.94
C THR A 128 12.42 11.62 -12.22
N ILE A 129 11.60 12.34 -11.49
CA ILE A 129 10.46 11.74 -10.75
C ILE A 129 9.40 11.26 -11.74
N ALA A 130 9.13 12.04 -12.80
CA ALA A 130 8.19 11.65 -13.85
C ALA A 130 8.58 10.32 -14.48
N GLN A 131 9.87 10.13 -14.78
CA GLN A 131 10.36 8.90 -15.37
C GLN A 131 10.21 7.73 -14.40
N SER A 132 10.49 7.94 -13.12
CA SER A 132 10.30 6.90 -12.08
C SER A 132 8.86 6.46 -11.99
N ILE A 133 7.92 7.39 -12.06
CA ILE A 133 6.48 7.10 -12.00
C ILE A 133 6.06 6.25 -13.20
N ILE A 134 6.49 6.63 -14.41
CA ILE A 134 6.15 5.88 -15.63
C ILE A 134 6.71 4.46 -15.59
N GLU A 135 7.95 4.31 -15.18
CA GLU A 135 8.57 2.99 -15.04
C GLU A 135 7.85 2.13 -14.00
N TRP A 136 7.46 2.73 -12.88
CA TRP A 136 6.76 2.00 -11.83
C TRP A 136 5.42 1.45 -12.33
N PHE A 137 4.61 2.28 -13.01
CA PHE A 137 3.32 1.83 -13.52
C PHE A 137 3.46 0.82 -14.64
N ALA A 138 4.50 0.91 -15.46
CA ALA A 138 4.75 -0.08 -16.51
C ALA A 138 4.96 -1.48 -15.95
N VAL A 139 5.60 -1.58 -14.78
CA VAL A 139 5.82 -2.86 -14.07
C VAL A 139 4.60 -3.25 -13.25
N ALA A 140 3.98 -2.29 -12.57
CA ALA A 140 2.92 -2.52 -11.59
C ALA A 140 1.58 -2.90 -12.21
N VAL A 141 1.32 -2.55 -13.46
CA VAL A 141 0.07 -2.89 -14.16
C VAL A 141 -0.22 -4.39 -14.10
N CYS A 142 0.84 -5.22 -14.04
CA CYS A 142 0.69 -6.66 -13.95
C CYS A 142 0.67 -7.19 -12.53
N ARG A 143 0.99 -6.38 -11.52
CA ARG A 143 1.21 -6.85 -10.14
C ARG A 143 0.27 -6.26 -9.11
N VAL A 144 -0.17 -5.03 -9.29
CA VAL A 144 -0.86 -4.29 -8.23
C VAL A 144 -2.19 -3.78 -8.72
N LYS A 145 -3.28 -4.26 -8.11
CA LYS A 145 -4.65 -3.83 -8.40
C LYS A 145 -5.15 -2.89 -7.29
N ILE A 146 -4.37 -1.83 -7.01
CA ILE A 146 -4.69 -0.90 -5.92
C ILE A 146 -5.69 0.18 -6.37
N TYR A 147 -5.87 0.34 -7.65
CA TYR A 147 -6.71 1.39 -8.21
C TYR A 147 -7.90 0.87 -8.98
#